data_3b26792c6baaf25d3809f3a811c4df0a
#
_entry.id   3b26792c6baaf25d3809f3a811c4df0a
#
_cell.length_a   1.000
_cell.length_b   1.000
_cell.length_c   1.000
_cell.angle_alpha   90.00
_cell.angle_beta   90.00
_cell.angle_gamma   90.00
#
_symmetry.space_group_name_H-M   'P 1'
#
loop_
_entity.id
_entity.type
_entity.pdbx_description
1 polymer ?
#
loop_
_entity_poly.entity_id
_entity_poly.type
_entity_poly.pdbx_seq_one_letter_code
_entity_poly.pdbx_strand_id
1 'polypeptide(L)'
;MAASKMRKNAELDCGWGRLLFGQTFESANELAACIRAEGPGRRDIAFYINDPHVVLAAAPQELFLDPSHTYRLDLIDYRPADEQPHGFRVRRLASRQDAEEVNRIYASRGMVPVPPNFFWDRRESEAITYLVAEDEATGGIIGTVTGADHAVAFGDGDRGSSLWCLAVDPQATLPGVGEALVRMLAEHFQDRGANFMDLSVIYDNEQAIALYEKLGFARLATFTVKRKNVINESLFTDPQAADEGLNPYARIIIDEARRRGIGVDIIDAEGGFFRLTYGGRSIACRESLTALTTAIAMSICDDKRVTRRIVQAANVNVPNQIYAEDDDRARAFLEEHGAVVVKPARGEQGKGVSVGLRSWEDTARANAGARKICNEVIVEEYVEGVDLRLIVIDFRLVAGAIRKPAAVIANGKATVRELIEHQSRRRGAATGGESQIPIDDETERCLAEARYGLDEVPPADAYLVVRKTANLHTGGTIHDVTGILHPQLVDAAIRAARAIDIPVTGIDFIVKAPTEPEYWFIEANERPGLANHEPQPTAERFIDLLFPQSLPNAVRETLQI
;
A
#
# COMPACT_ATOMS: atom_id res chain seq x y z
N MET A 1 -44.16 8.98 31.99
CA MET A 1 -42.74 8.61 31.81
C MET A 1 -41.96 9.90 31.63
N ALA A 2 -40.92 10.15 32.44
CA ALA A 2 -40.08 11.32 32.29
C ALA A 2 -39.38 11.22 30.93
N ALA A 3 -39.46 12.25 30.08
CA ALA A 3 -38.74 12.31 28.84
C ALA A 3 -37.26 12.10 29.13
N SER A 4 -36.68 11.03 28.60
CA SER A 4 -35.24 10.77 28.71
C SER A 4 -34.52 11.97 28.08
N LYS A 5 -33.65 12.62 28.85
CA LYS A 5 -32.90 13.78 28.36
C LYS A 5 -31.90 13.27 27.33
N MET A 6 -31.97 13.77 26.09
CA MET A 6 -31.04 13.43 25.01
C MET A 6 -29.60 13.59 25.49
N ARG A 7 -28.77 12.57 25.25
CA ARG A 7 -27.34 12.59 25.60
C ARG A 7 -26.62 13.56 24.66
N LYS A 8 -25.74 14.39 25.23
CA LYS A 8 -24.87 15.26 24.45
C LYS A 8 -23.69 14.48 23.88
N ASN A 9 -23.23 14.88 22.72
CA ASN A 9 -22.08 14.31 22.02
C ASN A 9 -22.18 12.77 21.93
N ALA A 10 -23.34 12.30 21.49
CA ALA A 10 -23.67 10.88 21.53
C ALA A 10 -22.90 10.10 20.46
N GLU A 11 -22.28 9.03 20.88
CA GLU A 11 -21.59 8.06 20.02
C GLU A 11 -22.01 6.63 20.39
N LEU A 12 -22.03 5.75 19.38
CA LEU A 12 -22.29 4.33 19.53
C LEU A 12 -21.18 3.53 18.86
N ASP A 13 -20.40 2.80 19.64
CA ASP A 13 -19.36 1.90 19.11
C ASP A 13 -20.01 0.65 18.51
N CYS A 14 -19.82 0.44 17.21
CA CYS A 14 -20.34 -0.68 16.43
C CYS A 14 -19.25 -1.73 16.11
N GLY A 15 -18.04 -1.59 16.65
CA GLY A 15 -16.91 -2.50 16.45
C GLY A 15 -16.09 -2.17 15.19
N TRP A 16 -16.73 -1.93 14.06
CA TRP A 16 -16.08 -1.47 12.82
C TRP A 16 -15.75 0.03 12.83
N GLY A 17 -16.39 0.80 13.70
CA GLY A 17 -16.28 2.23 13.88
C GLY A 17 -17.33 2.73 14.85
N ARG A 18 -17.43 4.05 15.00
CA ARG A 18 -18.46 4.71 15.81
C ARG A 18 -19.50 5.37 14.91
N LEU A 19 -20.76 5.29 15.30
CA LEU A 19 -21.82 6.16 14.83
C LEU A 19 -21.85 7.42 15.71
N LEU A 20 -21.65 8.58 15.12
CA LEU A 20 -21.70 9.87 15.77
C LEU A 20 -23.00 10.56 15.36
N PHE A 21 -23.87 10.83 16.32
CA PHE A 21 -25.19 11.43 16.08
C PHE A 21 -25.05 12.94 16.04
N GLY A 22 -24.84 13.51 14.82
CA GLY A 22 -24.48 14.92 14.61
C GLY A 22 -25.40 15.92 15.29
N GLN A 23 -26.72 15.64 15.35
CA GLN A 23 -27.71 16.48 16.00
C GLN A 23 -27.55 16.57 17.54
N THR A 24 -26.72 15.72 18.15
CA THR A 24 -26.48 15.74 19.61
C THR A 24 -25.26 16.57 20.02
N PHE A 25 -24.47 17.04 19.05
CA PHE A 25 -23.26 17.84 19.30
C PHE A 25 -23.62 19.33 19.40
N GLU A 26 -23.01 20.01 20.37
CA GLU A 26 -23.29 21.43 20.63
C GLU A 26 -22.65 22.35 19.59
N SER A 27 -21.53 21.92 18.98
CA SER A 27 -20.83 22.69 17.98
C SER A 27 -20.20 21.81 16.88
N ALA A 28 -20.04 22.40 15.70
CA ALA A 28 -19.33 21.77 14.57
C ALA A 28 -17.86 21.43 14.91
N ASN A 29 -17.22 22.25 15.78
CA ASN A 29 -15.85 22.01 16.20
C ASN A 29 -15.72 20.76 17.08
N GLU A 30 -16.67 20.55 18.02
CA GLU A 30 -16.69 19.34 18.86
C GLU A 30 -16.94 18.09 18.00
N LEU A 31 -17.86 18.14 17.06
CA LEU A 31 -18.11 17.04 16.14
C LEU A 31 -16.90 16.74 15.28
N ALA A 32 -16.27 17.77 14.69
CA ALA A 32 -15.06 17.61 13.90
C ALA A 32 -13.90 17.01 14.73
N ALA A 33 -13.72 17.45 15.97
CA ALA A 33 -12.71 16.90 16.87
C ALA A 33 -12.98 15.41 17.19
N CYS A 34 -14.26 15.05 17.39
CA CYS A 34 -14.65 13.67 17.64
C CYS A 34 -14.40 12.76 16.43
N ILE A 35 -14.73 13.21 15.21
CA ILE A 35 -14.45 12.46 13.97
C ILE A 35 -12.93 12.29 13.77
N ARG A 36 -12.14 13.33 14.05
CA ARG A 36 -10.66 13.30 13.93
C ARG A 36 -10.00 12.33 14.91
N ALA A 37 -10.65 12.02 16.02
CA ALA A 37 -10.19 11.03 17.01
C ALA A 37 -10.41 9.57 16.57
N GLU A 38 -10.86 9.33 15.34
CA GLU A 38 -11.02 7.98 14.77
C GLU A 38 -9.73 7.17 14.88
N GLY A 39 -9.84 5.95 15.44
CA GLY A 39 -8.73 5.03 15.57
C GLY A 39 -8.28 4.38 14.25
N PRO A 40 -7.05 3.85 14.18
CA PRO A 40 -6.57 3.15 13.00
C PRO A 40 -7.42 1.91 12.70
N GLY A 41 -7.67 1.66 11.40
CA GLY A 41 -8.47 0.51 10.95
C GLY A 41 -9.96 0.61 11.26
N ARG A 42 -10.46 1.77 11.69
CA ARG A 42 -11.88 2.01 11.98
C ARG A 42 -12.48 2.97 10.96
N ARG A 43 -13.81 2.94 10.84
CA ARG A 43 -14.60 3.82 9.98
C ARG A 43 -15.67 4.50 10.83
N ASP A 44 -15.39 5.69 11.36
CA ASP A 44 -16.39 6.48 12.06
C ASP A 44 -17.32 7.18 11.07
N ILE A 45 -18.59 7.27 11.42
CA ILE A 45 -19.63 7.85 10.57
C ILE A 45 -20.39 8.89 11.38
N ALA A 46 -20.23 10.17 11.05
CA ALA A 46 -21.05 11.24 11.61
C ALA A 46 -22.23 11.50 10.67
N PHE A 47 -23.44 11.24 11.13
CA PHE A 47 -24.65 11.39 10.34
C PHE A 47 -25.67 12.30 11.03
N TYR A 48 -26.78 12.63 10.35
CA TYR A 48 -27.72 13.67 10.74
C TYR A 48 -27.10 15.07 10.84
N ILE A 49 -26.29 15.42 9.87
CA ILE A 49 -25.67 16.73 9.78
C ILE A 49 -26.49 17.59 8.82
N ASN A 50 -27.02 18.72 9.31
CA ASN A 50 -27.80 19.65 8.48
C ASN A 50 -26.88 20.67 7.78
N ASP A 51 -25.80 21.08 8.43
CA ASP A 51 -24.83 22.06 7.95
C ASP A 51 -23.43 21.46 7.76
N PRO A 52 -23.25 20.50 6.82
CA PRO A 52 -21.99 19.78 6.64
C PRO A 52 -20.84 20.72 6.27
N HIS A 53 -21.09 21.82 5.55
CA HIS A 53 -20.10 22.81 5.18
C HIS A 53 -19.44 23.47 6.39
N VAL A 54 -20.16 23.64 7.52
CA VAL A 54 -19.62 24.21 8.75
C VAL A 54 -18.71 23.22 9.45
N VAL A 55 -19.08 21.92 9.49
CA VAL A 55 -18.23 20.85 10.05
C VAL A 55 -16.96 20.68 9.22
N LEU A 56 -17.08 20.68 7.89
CA LEU A 56 -15.94 20.57 6.99
C LEU A 56 -14.99 21.74 7.11
N ALA A 57 -15.49 22.98 7.33
CA ALA A 57 -14.67 24.17 7.51
C ALA A 57 -13.74 24.08 8.74
N ALA A 58 -14.11 23.28 9.76
CA ALA A 58 -13.28 23.06 10.95
C ALA A 58 -12.04 22.19 10.69
N ALA A 59 -12.08 21.28 9.70
CA ALA A 59 -10.97 20.39 9.35
C ALA A 59 -11.03 19.94 7.87
N PRO A 60 -10.91 20.85 6.90
CA PRO A 60 -11.17 20.56 5.48
C PRO A 60 -10.16 19.58 4.86
N GLN A 61 -8.95 19.47 5.42
CA GLN A 61 -7.94 18.53 4.96
C GLN A 61 -8.18 17.10 5.45
N GLU A 62 -8.87 16.94 6.59
CA GLU A 62 -9.04 15.64 7.26
C GLU A 62 -10.44 15.05 7.09
N LEU A 63 -11.43 15.90 6.80
CA LEU A 63 -12.82 15.50 6.66
C LEU A 63 -13.30 15.63 5.21
N PHE A 64 -14.32 14.85 4.86
CA PHE A 64 -15.00 14.96 3.57
C PHE A 64 -16.51 14.72 3.73
N LEU A 65 -17.29 15.28 2.80
CA LEU A 65 -18.70 15.00 2.68
C LEU A 65 -18.86 13.62 2.03
N ASP A 66 -19.44 12.69 2.77
CA ASP A 66 -19.68 11.33 2.27
C ASP A 66 -20.71 11.38 1.12
N PRO A 67 -20.41 10.80 -0.05
CA PRO A 67 -21.33 10.81 -1.20
C PRO A 67 -22.48 9.79 -1.03
N SER A 68 -23.09 9.77 0.14
CA SER A 68 -24.20 8.87 0.48
C SER A 68 -25.49 9.64 0.65
N HIS A 69 -26.59 8.97 0.32
CA HIS A 69 -27.94 9.46 0.59
C HIS A 69 -28.50 8.83 1.85
N THR A 70 -29.20 9.62 2.66
CA THR A 70 -29.95 9.09 3.79
C THR A 70 -31.38 8.79 3.36
N TYR A 71 -31.88 7.62 3.72
CA TYR A 71 -33.24 7.19 3.47
C TYR A 71 -33.93 6.84 4.79
N ARG A 72 -35.25 7.07 4.86
CA ARG A 72 -36.11 6.77 6.03
C ARG A 72 -37.27 5.90 5.63
N LEU A 73 -37.53 4.86 6.41
CA LEU A 73 -38.77 4.09 6.43
C LEU A 73 -39.60 4.50 7.64
N ASP A 74 -40.85 4.94 7.41
CA ASP A 74 -41.81 5.16 8.48
C ASP A 74 -42.28 3.81 9.01
N LEU A 75 -42.10 3.58 10.31
CA LEU A 75 -42.49 2.31 10.97
C LEU A 75 -43.91 2.38 11.57
N ILE A 76 -44.50 3.56 11.70
CA ILE A 76 -45.86 3.70 12.24
C ILE A 76 -46.86 3.03 11.30
N ASP A 77 -46.71 3.28 9.99
CA ASP A 77 -47.58 2.74 8.94
C ASP A 77 -47.02 1.49 8.25
N TYR A 78 -45.84 1.00 8.66
CA TYR A 78 -45.20 -0.15 8.06
C TYR A 78 -46.02 -1.43 8.30
N ARG A 79 -46.17 -2.23 7.23
CA ARG A 79 -46.86 -3.53 7.28
C ARG A 79 -45.89 -4.64 6.94
N PRO A 80 -45.77 -5.68 7.79
CA PRO A 80 -45.00 -6.89 7.49
C PRO A 80 -45.44 -7.54 6.18
N ALA A 81 -44.53 -8.25 5.51
CA ALA A 81 -44.88 -9.04 4.34
C ALA A 81 -45.65 -10.32 4.74
N ASP A 82 -46.64 -10.70 3.92
CA ASP A 82 -47.38 -11.92 4.15
C ASP A 82 -46.57 -13.19 3.81
N GLU A 83 -45.52 -13.05 2.95
CA GLU A 83 -44.70 -14.18 2.50
C GLU A 83 -43.43 -14.33 3.36
N GLN A 84 -43.20 -15.54 3.84
CA GLN A 84 -41.95 -15.90 4.51
C GLN A 84 -40.87 -16.27 3.48
N PRO A 85 -39.59 -15.96 3.74
CA PRO A 85 -38.51 -16.39 2.87
C PRO A 85 -38.40 -17.90 2.80
N HIS A 86 -38.06 -18.45 1.60
CA HIS A 86 -37.90 -19.86 1.40
C HIS A 86 -36.42 -20.28 1.30
N GLY A 87 -36.04 -21.33 2.02
CA GLY A 87 -34.72 -21.94 1.98
C GLY A 87 -33.70 -21.27 2.94
N PHE A 88 -34.07 -20.19 3.62
CA PHE A 88 -33.28 -19.59 4.68
C PHE A 88 -34.19 -18.96 5.74
N ARG A 89 -33.61 -18.74 6.93
CA ARG A 89 -34.30 -18.03 8.01
C ARG A 89 -33.47 -16.85 8.50
N VAL A 90 -34.14 -15.78 8.89
CA VAL A 90 -33.48 -14.64 9.56
C VAL A 90 -33.64 -14.80 11.07
N ARG A 91 -32.52 -14.67 11.78
CA ARG A 91 -32.46 -14.77 13.27
C ARG A 91 -31.42 -13.82 13.85
N ARG A 92 -31.44 -13.63 15.16
CA ARG A 92 -30.36 -12.94 15.87
C ARG A 92 -29.06 -13.76 15.82
N LEU A 93 -27.92 -13.07 15.85
CA LEU A 93 -26.61 -13.68 16.04
C LEU A 93 -26.60 -14.41 17.39
N ALA A 94 -26.26 -15.70 17.39
CA ALA A 94 -26.41 -16.58 18.54
C ALA A 94 -25.14 -17.35 18.91
N SER A 95 -24.10 -17.33 18.10
CA SER A 95 -22.86 -18.07 18.33
C SER A 95 -21.61 -17.24 17.97
N ARG A 96 -20.45 -17.67 18.47
CA ARG A 96 -19.15 -17.11 18.04
C ARG A 96 -18.84 -17.44 16.58
N GLN A 97 -19.30 -18.60 16.11
CA GLN A 97 -19.17 -18.99 14.72
C GLN A 97 -19.97 -18.06 13.79
N ASP A 98 -21.18 -17.64 14.20
CA ASP A 98 -21.93 -16.61 13.45
C ASP A 98 -21.09 -15.33 13.28
N ALA A 99 -20.39 -14.89 14.34
CA ALA A 99 -19.55 -13.71 14.31
C ALA A 99 -18.36 -13.84 13.34
N GLU A 100 -17.76 -15.02 13.24
CA GLU A 100 -16.70 -15.32 12.28
C GLU A 100 -17.23 -15.31 10.84
N GLU A 101 -18.41 -15.91 10.61
CA GLU A 101 -19.08 -15.93 9.30
C GLU A 101 -19.51 -14.51 8.87
N VAL A 102 -20.00 -13.68 9.77
CA VAL A 102 -20.29 -12.26 9.48
C VAL A 102 -19.04 -11.53 9.01
N ASN A 103 -17.89 -11.73 9.68
CA ASN A 103 -16.63 -11.14 9.26
C ASN A 103 -16.13 -11.66 7.90
N ARG A 104 -16.37 -12.94 7.60
CA ARG A 104 -16.10 -13.50 6.26
C ARG A 104 -16.90 -12.76 5.18
N ILE A 105 -18.20 -12.53 5.44
CA ILE A 105 -19.06 -11.77 4.53
C ILE A 105 -18.57 -10.31 4.42
N TYR A 106 -18.24 -9.66 5.53
CA TYR A 106 -17.69 -8.28 5.51
C TYR A 106 -16.42 -8.20 4.67
N ALA A 107 -15.47 -9.11 4.87
CA ALA A 107 -14.23 -9.17 4.08
C ALA A 107 -14.51 -9.36 2.58
N SER A 108 -15.46 -10.24 2.21
CA SER A 108 -15.85 -10.48 0.81
C SER A 108 -16.50 -9.27 0.13
N ARG A 109 -16.98 -8.32 0.92
CA ARG A 109 -17.64 -7.07 0.47
C ARG A 109 -16.77 -5.82 0.69
N GLY A 110 -15.49 -5.97 1.06
CA GLY A 110 -14.59 -4.84 1.33
C GLY A 110 -15.03 -3.98 2.53
N MET A 111 -15.77 -4.56 3.46
CA MET A 111 -16.24 -3.88 4.68
C MET A 111 -15.23 -4.09 5.83
N VAL A 112 -15.26 -3.19 6.80
CA VAL A 112 -14.38 -3.26 7.98
C VAL A 112 -14.77 -4.44 8.87
N PRO A 113 -13.86 -5.40 9.14
CA PRO A 113 -14.13 -6.49 10.06
C PRO A 113 -14.29 -6.00 11.51
N VAL A 114 -15.01 -6.75 12.30
CA VAL A 114 -15.23 -6.48 13.72
C VAL A 114 -14.60 -7.59 14.54
N PRO A 115 -13.89 -7.31 15.64
CA PRO A 115 -13.39 -8.38 16.51
C PRO A 115 -14.54 -9.34 16.89
N PRO A 116 -14.41 -10.67 16.69
CA PRO A 116 -15.52 -11.62 16.96
C PRO A 116 -16.05 -11.53 18.40
N ASN A 117 -15.17 -11.24 19.36
CA ASN A 117 -15.57 -11.04 20.76
C ASN A 117 -16.51 -9.83 20.93
N PHE A 118 -16.34 -8.77 20.14
CA PHE A 118 -17.20 -7.59 20.20
C PHE A 118 -18.66 -7.94 19.86
N PHE A 119 -18.90 -8.70 18.80
CA PHE A 119 -20.23 -9.19 18.47
C PHE A 119 -20.84 -10.01 19.60
N TRP A 120 -20.05 -10.93 20.14
CA TRP A 120 -20.47 -11.81 21.22
C TRP A 120 -20.82 -11.06 22.50
N ASP A 121 -19.96 -10.10 22.90
CA ASP A 121 -20.17 -9.31 24.13
C ASP A 121 -21.37 -8.35 24.00
N ARG A 122 -21.72 -7.97 22.77
CA ARG A 122 -22.83 -7.07 22.47
C ARG A 122 -24.10 -7.77 21.98
N ARG A 123 -24.15 -9.11 21.91
CA ARG A 123 -25.31 -9.86 21.39
C ARG A 123 -26.61 -9.59 22.16
N GLU A 124 -26.52 -9.27 23.45
CA GLU A 124 -27.64 -8.92 24.34
C GLU A 124 -27.84 -7.40 24.46
N SER A 125 -27.13 -6.60 23.66
CA SER A 125 -27.28 -5.14 23.70
C SER A 125 -28.69 -4.74 23.31
N GLU A 126 -29.27 -3.79 24.05
CA GLU A 126 -30.53 -3.16 23.66
C GLU A 126 -30.32 -2.05 22.63
N ALA A 127 -29.10 -1.45 22.56
CA ALA A 127 -28.77 -0.38 21.64
C ALA A 127 -28.37 -0.88 20.24
N ILE A 128 -27.83 -2.12 20.13
CA ILE A 128 -27.39 -2.70 18.85
C ILE A 128 -28.03 -4.07 18.70
N THR A 129 -28.54 -4.33 17.49
CA THR A 129 -29.11 -5.62 17.09
C THR A 129 -28.33 -6.18 15.91
N TYR A 130 -27.89 -7.43 16.00
CA TYR A 130 -27.27 -8.16 14.88
C TYR A 130 -28.20 -9.26 14.41
N LEU A 131 -28.61 -9.18 13.14
CA LEU A 131 -29.38 -10.23 12.47
C LEU A 131 -28.52 -10.93 11.43
N VAL A 132 -28.72 -12.22 11.29
CA VAL A 132 -28.09 -13.07 10.29
C VAL A 132 -29.13 -13.87 9.52
N ALA A 133 -28.89 -14.10 8.24
CA ALA A 133 -29.66 -15.01 7.39
C ALA A 133 -28.90 -16.35 7.33
N GLU A 134 -29.53 -17.41 7.81
CA GLU A 134 -28.97 -18.77 7.84
C GLU A 134 -29.65 -19.63 6.75
N ASP A 135 -28.86 -20.22 5.89
CA ASP A 135 -29.30 -21.21 4.89
C ASP A 135 -29.77 -22.47 5.60
N GLU A 136 -31.01 -22.88 5.37
CA GLU A 136 -31.62 -24.06 6.05
C GLU A 136 -31.03 -25.39 5.62
N ALA A 137 -30.48 -25.46 4.41
CA ALA A 137 -29.87 -26.67 3.89
C ALA A 137 -28.47 -26.92 4.43
N THR A 138 -27.67 -25.84 4.61
CA THR A 138 -26.25 -25.94 4.97
C THR A 138 -25.97 -25.50 6.40
N GLY A 139 -26.86 -24.72 7.02
CA GLY A 139 -26.64 -24.08 8.30
C GLY A 139 -25.64 -22.89 8.23
N GLY A 140 -25.15 -22.55 7.03
CA GLY A 140 -24.20 -21.46 6.82
C GLY A 140 -24.85 -20.09 6.86
N ILE A 141 -24.10 -19.05 7.30
CA ILE A 141 -24.58 -17.68 7.26
C ILE A 141 -24.35 -17.10 5.86
N ILE A 142 -25.43 -16.62 5.22
CA ILE A 142 -25.45 -16.10 3.86
C ILE A 142 -25.76 -14.60 3.79
N GLY A 143 -26.03 -13.95 4.93
CA GLY A 143 -26.26 -12.52 4.98
C GLY A 143 -26.33 -12.01 6.41
N THR A 144 -26.17 -10.70 6.57
CA THR A 144 -26.19 -10.03 7.88
C THR A 144 -26.66 -8.59 7.75
N VAL A 145 -27.19 -8.05 8.85
CA VAL A 145 -27.51 -6.63 9.01
C VAL A 145 -27.35 -6.22 10.48
N THR A 146 -26.90 -4.99 10.71
CA THR A 146 -26.78 -4.37 12.05
C THR A 146 -27.85 -3.28 12.19
N GLY A 147 -28.55 -3.28 13.33
CA GLY A 147 -29.50 -2.24 13.69
C GLY A 147 -29.05 -1.45 14.91
N ALA A 148 -29.34 -0.14 14.95
CA ALA A 148 -29.11 0.72 16.10
C ALA A 148 -30.42 1.36 16.58
N ASP A 149 -30.74 1.21 17.87
CA ASP A 149 -31.90 1.81 18.55
C ASP A 149 -31.49 3.17 19.13
N HIS A 150 -32.02 4.26 18.56
CA HIS A 150 -31.62 5.62 18.94
C HIS A 150 -32.16 6.03 20.34
N ALA A 151 -33.35 5.52 20.70
CA ALA A 151 -33.91 5.80 22.01
C ALA A 151 -33.02 5.26 23.14
N VAL A 152 -32.46 4.06 22.92
CA VAL A 152 -31.51 3.44 23.86
C VAL A 152 -30.11 4.03 23.75
N ALA A 153 -29.63 4.25 22.50
CA ALA A 153 -28.28 4.72 22.25
C ALA A 153 -28.03 6.12 22.84
N PHE A 154 -28.98 7.06 22.64
CA PHE A 154 -28.78 8.45 23.07
C PHE A 154 -30.01 9.16 23.66
N GLY A 155 -31.12 8.45 23.87
CA GLY A 155 -32.33 9.03 24.40
C GLY A 155 -33.11 9.85 23.38
N ASP A 156 -33.16 9.40 22.13
CA ASP A 156 -33.89 10.04 21.04
C ASP A 156 -35.38 10.16 21.39
N GLY A 157 -35.88 11.40 21.47
CA GLY A 157 -37.29 11.68 21.76
C GLY A 157 -38.22 11.29 20.60
N ASP A 158 -37.70 11.26 19.39
CA ASP A 158 -38.45 10.88 18.17
C ASP A 158 -38.52 9.35 18.01
N ARG A 159 -37.82 8.59 18.88
CA ARG A 159 -37.77 7.12 18.87
C ARG A 159 -37.38 6.54 17.53
N GLY A 160 -36.30 7.05 16.97
CA GLY A 160 -35.73 6.55 15.73
C GLY A 160 -34.92 5.28 15.89
N SER A 161 -34.62 4.66 14.78
CA SER A 161 -33.67 3.56 14.64
C SER A 161 -32.88 3.71 13.35
N SER A 162 -31.82 2.92 13.17
CA SER A 162 -31.07 2.93 11.92
C SER A 162 -30.50 1.56 11.55
N LEU A 163 -30.36 1.34 10.23
CA LEU A 163 -29.82 0.14 9.61
C LEU A 163 -28.41 0.41 9.12
N TRP A 164 -27.49 -0.51 9.42
CA TRP A 164 -26.07 -0.46 9.06
C TRP A 164 -25.58 -1.81 8.59
N CYS A 165 -24.52 -1.82 7.80
CA CYS A 165 -23.79 -3.02 7.41
C CYS A 165 -24.67 -4.15 6.85
N LEU A 166 -25.69 -3.83 6.02
CA LEU A 166 -26.40 -4.84 5.25
C LEU A 166 -25.45 -5.47 4.24
N ALA A 167 -25.22 -6.77 4.38
CA ALA A 167 -24.34 -7.52 3.49
C ALA A 167 -24.91 -8.93 3.21
N VAL A 168 -24.86 -9.32 1.95
CA VAL A 168 -25.21 -10.68 1.49
C VAL A 168 -23.97 -11.31 0.90
N ASP A 169 -23.70 -12.57 1.23
CA ASP A 169 -22.59 -13.35 0.69
C ASP A 169 -22.67 -13.36 -0.86
N PRO A 170 -21.60 -12.95 -1.57
CA PRO A 170 -21.61 -13.02 -3.04
C PRO A 170 -21.78 -14.43 -3.60
N GLN A 171 -21.54 -15.46 -2.80
CA GLN A 171 -21.73 -16.86 -3.18
C GLN A 171 -23.15 -17.40 -2.85
N ALA A 172 -23.98 -16.59 -2.18
CA ALA A 172 -25.34 -17.01 -1.87
C ALA A 172 -26.18 -17.17 -3.14
N THR A 173 -26.83 -18.30 -3.29
CA THR A 173 -27.68 -18.63 -4.45
C THR A 173 -29.16 -18.34 -4.20
N LEU A 174 -29.56 -18.15 -2.94
CA LEU A 174 -30.95 -17.92 -2.55
C LEU A 174 -31.32 -16.44 -2.77
N PRO A 175 -32.42 -16.17 -3.47
CA PRO A 175 -32.88 -14.81 -3.71
C PRO A 175 -33.58 -14.22 -2.48
N GLY A 176 -33.63 -12.86 -2.40
CA GLY A 176 -34.42 -12.16 -1.39
C GLY A 176 -33.76 -12.01 -0.01
N VAL A 177 -32.53 -12.49 0.19
CA VAL A 177 -31.83 -12.45 1.50
C VAL A 177 -31.73 -11.03 2.05
N GLY A 178 -31.31 -10.05 1.23
CA GLY A 178 -31.19 -8.66 1.64
C GLY A 178 -32.54 -8.05 2.03
N GLU A 179 -33.59 -8.32 1.26
CA GLU A 179 -34.94 -7.85 1.56
C GLU A 179 -35.47 -8.41 2.88
N ALA A 180 -35.30 -9.72 3.11
CA ALA A 180 -35.74 -10.38 4.33
C ALA A 180 -35.02 -9.82 5.58
N LEU A 181 -33.73 -9.53 5.48
CA LEU A 181 -32.95 -8.92 6.56
C LEU A 181 -33.45 -7.51 6.91
N VAL A 182 -33.75 -6.68 5.89
CA VAL A 182 -34.28 -5.31 6.10
C VAL A 182 -35.67 -5.37 6.73
N ARG A 183 -36.57 -6.24 6.23
CA ARG A 183 -37.92 -6.40 6.76
C ARG A 183 -37.91 -6.87 8.22
N MET A 184 -37.16 -7.93 8.51
CA MET A 184 -37.03 -8.44 9.87
C MET A 184 -36.49 -7.38 10.85
N LEU A 185 -35.53 -6.55 10.39
CA LEU A 185 -35.01 -5.47 11.22
C LEU A 185 -36.05 -4.36 11.44
N ALA A 186 -36.82 -4.01 10.40
CA ALA A 186 -37.93 -3.04 10.50
C ALA A 186 -39.01 -3.52 11.49
N GLU A 187 -39.43 -4.79 11.38
CA GLU A 187 -40.39 -5.43 12.29
C GLU A 187 -39.85 -5.46 13.73
N HIS A 188 -38.59 -5.82 13.91
CA HIS A 188 -37.93 -5.79 15.21
C HIS A 188 -37.98 -4.42 15.88
N PHE A 189 -37.73 -3.33 15.13
CA PHE A 189 -37.77 -1.99 15.68
C PHE A 189 -39.20 -1.48 15.86
N GLN A 190 -40.13 -1.84 14.98
CA GLN A 190 -41.55 -1.54 15.14
C GLN A 190 -42.10 -2.17 16.44
N ASP A 191 -41.78 -3.43 16.72
CA ASP A 191 -42.18 -4.13 17.95
C ASP A 191 -41.62 -3.46 19.21
N ARG A 192 -40.44 -2.83 19.10
CA ARG A 192 -39.82 -2.02 20.17
C ARG A 192 -40.42 -0.60 20.25
N GLY A 193 -41.32 -0.27 19.35
CA GLY A 193 -42.03 0.99 19.28
C GLY A 193 -41.19 2.13 18.71
N ALA A 194 -40.25 1.85 17.83
CA ALA A 194 -39.58 2.85 17.02
C ALA A 194 -40.54 3.44 15.98
N ASN A 195 -40.42 4.74 15.72
CA ASN A 195 -41.29 5.45 14.79
C ASN A 195 -40.75 5.39 13.35
N PHE A 196 -39.43 5.26 13.18
CA PHE A 196 -38.79 5.20 11.86
C PHE A 196 -37.49 4.42 11.91
N MET A 197 -37.06 3.95 10.73
CA MET A 197 -35.75 3.34 10.53
C MET A 197 -35.04 4.06 9.38
N ASP A 198 -33.85 4.60 9.67
CA ASP A 198 -33.02 5.32 8.71
C ASP A 198 -31.85 4.45 8.25
N LEU A 199 -31.30 4.78 7.09
CA LEU A 199 -30.07 4.19 6.56
C LEU A 199 -29.28 5.22 5.76
N SER A 200 -28.00 4.93 5.55
CA SER A 200 -27.15 5.69 4.65
C SER A 200 -26.63 4.75 3.55
N VAL A 201 -26.75 5.13 2.29
CA VAL A 201 -26.34 4.37 1.12
C VAL A 201 -25.56 5.25 0.16
N ILE A 202 -24.45 4.75 -0.38
CA ILE A 202 -23.67 5.47 -1.38
C ILE A 202 -24.51 5.75 -2.64
N TYR A 203 -24.35 6.94 -3.22
CA TYR A 203 -25.24 7.50 -4.25
C TYR A 203 -25.32 6.66 -5.54
N ASP A 204 -24.29 5.88 -5.86
CA ASP A 204 -24.18 5.02 -7.06
C ASP A 204 -24.50 3.55 -6.80
N ASN A 205 -24.90 3.17 -5.58
CA ASN A 205 -25.34 1.80 -5.28
C ASN A 205 -26.81 1.61 -5.69
N GLU A 206 -27.04 1.60 -7.01
CA GLU A 206 -28.38 1.52 -7.61
C GLU A 206 -29.16 0.29 -7.13
N GLN A 207 -28.49 -0.84 -6.95
CA GLN A 207 -29.16 -2.09 -6.50
C GLN A 207 -29.70 -1.94 -5.06
N ALA A 208 -28.93 -1.37 -4.15
CA ALA A 208 -29.40 -1.17 -2.78
C ALA A 208 -30.49 -0.07 -2.73
N ILE A 209 -30.32 1.01 -3.48
CA ILE A 209 -31.30 2.10 -3.58
C ILE A 209 -32.65 1.55 -4.08
N ALA A 210 -32.65 0.77 -5.16
CA ALA A 210 -33.87 0.16 -5.69
C ALA A 210 -34.57 -0.75 -4.67
N LEU A 211 -33.79 -1.52 -3.88
CA LEU A 211 -34.33 -2.33 -2.78
C LEU A 211 -35.01 -1.44 -1.72
N TYR A 212 -34.37 -0.40 -1.27
CA TYR A 212 -34.92 0.48 -0.23
C TYR A 212 -36.16 1.21 -0.69
N GLU A 213 -36.16 1.76 -1.91
CA GLU A 213 -37.33 2.43 -2.50
C GLU A 213 -38.51 1.45 -2.69
N LYS A 214 -38.25 0.21 -3.13
CA LYS A 214 -39.26 -0.87 -3.19
C LYS A 214 -39.89 -1.14 -1.81
N LEU A 215 -39.08 -1.03 -0.73
CA LEU A 215 -39.55 -1.24 0.64
C LEU A 215 -40.26 -0.02 1.26
N GLY A 216 -40.34 1.09 0.52
CA GLY A 216 -41.04 2.30 0.97
C GLY A 216 -40.14 3.31 1.70
N PHE A 217 -38.82 3.15 1.65
CA PHE A 217 -37.91 4.18 2.14
C PHE A 217 -37.97 5.42 1.26
N ALA A 218 -37.97 6.59 1.88
CA ALA A 218 -37.93 7.88 1.23
C ALA A 218 -36.64 8.65 1.58
N ARG A 219 -36.09 9.36 0.61
CA ARG A 219 -34.87 10.14 0.78
C ARG A 219 -35.05 11.31 1.73
N LEU A 220 -34.09 11.52 2.65
CA LEU A 220 -34.02 12.67 3.55
C LEU A 220 -32.93 13.66 3.14
N ALA A 221 -33.14 14.94 3.42
CA ALA A 221 -32.18 16.02 3.21
C ALA A 221 -31.27 16.17 4.46
N THR A 222 -30.50 15.13 4.77
CA THR A 222 -29.47 15.17 5.81
C THR A 222 -28.18 14.54 5.28
N PHE A 223 -27.06 14.86 5.89
CA PHE A 223 -25.76 14.55 5.34
C PHE A 223 -24.90 13.74 6.32
N THR A 224 -23.89 13.10 5.75
CA THR A 224 -22.91 12.30 6.47
C THR A 224 -21.51 12.87 6.22
N VAL A 225 -20.71 12.98 7.28
CA VAL A 225 -19.30 13.39 7.20
C VAL A 225 -18.43 12.27 7.76
N LYS A 226 -17.32 12.00 7.07
CA LYS A 226 -16.35 10.99 7.45
C LYS A 226 -14.94 11.58 7.43
N ARG A 227 -14.00 10.86 8.07
CA ARG A 227 -12.58 11.18 8.02
C ARG A 227 -11.95 10.61 6.76
N LYS A 228 -11.04 11.36 6.14
CA LYS A 228 -10.15 10.88 5.08
C LYS A 228 -9.17 9.88 5.68
N ASN A 229 -9.26 8.64 5.25
CA ASN A 229 -8.40 7.53 5.66
C ASN A 229 -8.35 6.49 4.55
N VAL A 230 -7.49 5.46 4.68
CA VAL A 230 -7.32 4.39 3.67
C VAL A 230 -8.63 3.67 3.35
N ILE A 231 -9.49 3.45 4.37
CA ILE A 231 -10.75 2.71 4.21
C ILE A 231 -11.77 3.51 3.37
N ASN A 232 -11.73 4.83 3.48
CA ASN A 232 -12.66 5.72 2.80
C ASN A 232 -12.12 6.28 1.48
N GLU A 233 -10.89 5.92 1.10
CA GLU A 233 -10.16 6.54 -0.01
C GLU A 233 -10.96 6.64 -1.31
N SER A 234 -11.60 5.57 -1.72
CA SER A 234 -12.43 5.51 -2.93
C SER A 234 -13.64 6.47 -2.92
N LEU A 235 -14.00 7.01 -1.76
CA LEU A 235 -15.13 7.93 -1.60
C LEU A 235 -14.76 9.40 -1.77
N PHE A 236 -13.48 9.75 -1.66
CA PHE A 236 -13.01 11.15 -1.76
C PHE A 236 -11.87 11.35 -2.77
N THR A 237 -11.35 10.27 -3.36
CA THR A 237 -10.43 10.32 -4.50
C THR A 237 -11.20 10.06 -5.79
N ASP A 238 -10.81 10.75 -6.85
CA ASP A 238 -11.39 10.50 -8.16
C ASP A 238 -10.73 9.27 -8.78
N PRO A 239 -11.45 8.16 -9.06
CA PRO A 239 -10.92 7.02 -9.80
C PRO A 239 -10.79 7.44 -11.27
N GLN A 240 -9.60 7.83 -11.70
CA GLN A 240 -9.44 8.48 -12.99
C GLN A 240 -8.93 7.56 -14.08
N ALA A 241 -9.53 7.71 -15.26
CA ALA A 241 -8.99 7.26 -16.55
C ALA A 241 -7.57 7.79 -16.85
N ALA A 242 -7.13 8.86 -16.17
CA ALA A 242 -5.76 9.40 -16.27
C ALA A 242 -4.68 8.49 -15.66
N ASP A 243 -5.07 7.47 -14.89
CA ASP A 243 -4.13 6.50 -14.30
C ASP A 243 -3.80 5.35 -15.25
N GLU A 244 -4.46 5.26 -16.39
CA GLU A 244 -4.10 4.32 -17.44
C GLU A 244 -2.68 4.62 -17.93
N GLY A 245 -1.79 3.62 -17.83
CA GLY A 245 -0.39 3.73 -18.23
C GLY A 245 0.60 4.15 -17.14
N LEU A 246 0.15 4.48 -15.91
CA LEU A 246 1.06 4.72 -14.80
C LEU A 246 1.78 3.44 -14.38
N ASN A 247 3.11 3.54 -14.28
CA ASN A 247 3.92 2.47 -13.72
C ASN A 247 3.74 2.33 -12.20
N PRO A 248 4.07 1.18 -11.59
CA PRO A 248 3.88 0.94 -10.16
C PRO A 248 4.61 1.94 -9.25
N TYR A 249 5.75 2.49 -9.68
CA TYR A 249 6.58 3.40 -8.90
C TYR A 249 5.95 4.79 -8.75
N ALA A 250 5.28 5.28 -9.79
CA ALA A 250 4.51 6.51 -9.73
C ALA A 250 3.19 6.29 -8.97
N ARG A 251 2.52 5.15 -9.22
CA ARG A 251 1.21 4.81 -8.66
C ARG A 251 1.21 4.81 -7.13
N ILE A 252 2.18 4.14 -6.47
CA ILE A 252 2.22 4.07 -4.99
C ILE A 252 2.30 5.46 -4.34
N ILE A 253 3.02 6.40 -4.97
CA ILE A 253 3.15 7.77 -4.49
C ILE A 253 1.86 8.56 -4.71
N ILE A 254 1.25 8.42 -5.89
CA ILE A 254 0.00 9.08 -6.25
C ILE A 254 -1.14 8.62 -5.35
N ASP A 255 -1.24 7.31 -5.09
CA ASP A 255 -2.26 6.73 -4.22
C ASP A 255 -2.12 7.27 -2.78
N GLU A 256 -0.91 7.35 -2.24
CA GLU A 256 -0.66 7.94 -0.93
C GLU A 256 -0.99 9.45 -0.90
N ALA A 257 -0.63 10.20 -1.94
CA ALA A 257 -0.96 11.61 -2.05
C ALA A 257 -2.48 11.84 -2.04
N ARG A 258 -3.22 11.08 -2.85
CA ARG A 258 -4.68 11.13 -2.92
C ARG A 258 -5.31 10.77 -1.58
N ARG A 259 -4.81 9.71 -0.95
CA ARG A 259 -5.27 9.28 0.39
C ARG A 259 -5.21 10.40 1.42
N ARG A 260 -4.24 11.30 1.31
CA ARG A 260 -4.10 12.49 2.17
C ARG A 260 -4.86 13.72 1.67
N GLY A 261 -5.59 13.60 0.55
CA GLY A 261 -6.31 14.73 -0.04
C GLY A 261 -5.40 15.74 -0.72
N ILE A 262 -4.21 15.30 -1.16
CA ILE A 262 -3.28 16.09 -1.97
C ILE A 262 -3.74 16.04 -3.42
N GLY A 263 -3.85 17.18 -4.07
CA GLY A 263 -4.19 17.28 -5.49
C GLY A 263 -3.11 16.65 -6.36
N VAL A 264 -3.51 15.84 -7.34
CA VAL A 264 -2.63 15.14 -8.28
C VAL A 264 -2.98 15.56 -9.70
N ASP A 265 -1.98 15.96 -10.46
CA ASP A 265 -2.06 16.27 -11.89
C ASP A 265 -1.05 15.38 -12.63
N ILE A 266 -1.54 14.47 -13.49
CA ILE A 266 -0.69 13.57 -14.28
C ILE A 266 -0.19 14.35 -15.49
N ILE A 267 1.12 14.56 -15.56
CA ILE A 267 1.77 15.29 -16.66
C ILE A 267 2.05 14.36 -17.82
N ASP A 268 2.59 13.17 -17.53
CA ASP A 268 2.92 12.12 -18.50
C ASP A 268 2.92 10.76 -17.80
N ALA A 269 1.89 9.96 -18.05
CA ALA A 269 1.70 8.67 -17.40
C ALA A 269 2.79 7.66 -17.77
N GLU A 270 3.18 7.58 -19.04
CA GLU A 270 4.20 6.65 -19.55
C GLU A 270 5.58 6.94 -18.94
N GLY A 271 5.96 8.20 -18.85
CA GLY A 271 7.22 8.65 -18.25
C GLY A 271 7.21 8.71 -16.74
N GLY A 272 6.06 8.48 -16.08
CA GLY A 272 5.90 8.56 -14.63
C GLY A 272 5.98 9.99 -14.07
N PHE A 273 5.62 11.02 -14.87
CA PHE A 273 5.64 12.42 -14.46
C PHE A 273 4.28 12.87 -13.92
N PHE A 274 4.29 13.49 -12.77
CA PHE A 274 3.10 14.05 -12.13
C PHE A 274 3.44 15.26 -11.28
N ARG A 275 2.40 16.00 -10.89
CA ARG A 275 2.49 17.15 -10.00
C ARG A 275 1.61 16.94 -8.79
N LEU A 276 2.13 17.21 -7.62
CA LEU A 276 1.42 17.18 -6.36
C LEU A 276 1.18 18.60 -5.86
N THR A 277 -0.05 18.91 -5.42
CA THR A 277 -0.41 20.25 -4.94
C THR A 277 -1.18 20.17 -3.63
N TYR A 278 -0.71 20.91 -2.61
CA TYR A 278 -1.34 20.96 -1.30
C TYR A 278 -0.98 22.25 -0.56
N GLY A 279 -1.97 22.93 0.03
CA GLY A 279 -1.76 24.13 0.84
C GLY A 279 -1.03 25.26 0.11
N GLY A 280 -1.25 25.41 -1.20
CA GLY A 280 -0.58 26.42 -2.03
C GLY A 280 0.83 26.03 -2.50
N ARG A 281 1.37 24.90 -2.06
CA ARG A 281 2.66 24.35 -2.53
C ARG A 281 2.43 23.37 -3.66
N SER A 282 3.21 23.48 -4.73
CA SER A 282 3.16 22.58 -5.88
C SER A 282 4.54 22.01 -6.17
N ILE A 283 4.65 20.68 -6.31
CA ILE A 283 5.91 19.96 -6.52
C ILE A 283 5.75 19.03 -7.71
N ALA A 284 6.64 19.16 -8.70
CA ALA A 284 6.73 18.21 -9.80
C ALA A 284 7.57 17.00 -9.39
N CYS A 285 7.13 15.82 -9.80
CA CYS A 285 7.79 14.55 -9.56
C CYS A 285 7.92 13.76 -10.86
N ARG A 286 8.95 12.93 -10.93
CA ARG A 286 9.05 11.80 -11.83
C ARG A 286 9.30 10.56 -10.97
N GLU A 287 8.24 9.77 -10.73
CA GLU A 287 8.31 8.71 -9.71
C GLU A 287 8.84 9.28 -8.37
N SER A 288 9.91 8.72 -7.79
CA SER A 288 10.54 9.21 -6.55
C SER A 288 11.51 10.39 -6.72
N LEU A 289 11.80 10.78 -7.95
CA LEU A 289 12.59 12.00 -8.22
C LEU A 289 11.69 13.23 -8.10
N THR A 290 12.13 14.23 -7.36
CA THR A 290 11.34 15.45 -7.11
C THR A 290 12.09 16.72 -7.42
N ALA A 291 11.38 17.84 -7.47
CA ALA A 291 11.97 19.18 -7.57
C ALA A 291 12.89 19.55 -6.36
N LEU A 292 12.90 18.74 -5.28
CA LEU A 292 13.84 18.90 -4.17
C LEU A 292 15.23 18.30 -4.46
N THR A 293 15.33 17.40 -5.43
CA THR A 293 16.61 16.86 -5.89
C THR A 293 17.25 17.88 -6.82
N THR A 294 18.41 18.40 -6.43
CA THR A 294 19.11 19.41 -7.24
C THR A 294 19.74 18.77 -8.48
N ALA A 295 19.92 19.58 -9.53
CA ALA A 295 20.68 19.15 -10.72
C ALA A 295 22.14 18.75 -10.36
N ILE A 296 22.68 19.33 -9.29
CA ILE A 296 24.02 18.99 -8.78
C ILE A 296 24.01 17.58 -8.18
N ALA A 297 23.04 17.26 -7.32
CA ALA A 297 22.91 15.92 -6.74
C ALA A 297 22.71 14.85 -7.82
N MET A 298 21.87 15.13 -8.83
CA MET A 298 21.70 14.24 -10.00
C MET A 298 23.02 14.05 -10.77
N SER A 299 23.75 15.11 -11.03
CA SER A 299 25.06 15.05 -11.72
C SER A 299 26.10 14.26 -10.91
N ILE A 300 26.05 14.34 -9.58
CA ILE A 300 26.90 13.54 -8.69
C ILE A 300 26.53 12.06 -8.81
N CYS A 301 25.24 11.69 -8.76
CA CYS A 301 24.78 10.30 -8.87
C CYS A 301 25.08 9.69 -10.25
N ASP A 302 24.99 10.47 -11.34
CA ASP A 302 25.26 10.02 -12.71
C ASP A 302 26.71 9.55 -12.91
N ASP A 303 27.69 10.21 -12.29
CA ASP A 303 29.11 9.85 -12.45
C ASP A 303 29.65 9.13 -11.22
N LYS A 304 29.76 7.79 -11.32
CA LYS A 304 30.23 6.90 -10.22
C LYS A 304 31.58 7.30 -9.64
N ARG A 305 32.44 7.95 -10.42
CA ARG A 305 33.75 8.44 -9.97
C ARG A 305 33.59 9.64 -9.03
N VAL A 306 32.66 10.54 -9.37
CA VAL A 306 32.36 11.73 -8.56
C VAL A 306 31.68 11.30 -7.27
N THR A 307 30.63 10.48 -7.35
CA THR A 307 29.91 9.95 -6.19
C THR A 307 30.88 9.32 -5.20
N ARG A 308 31.74 8.40 -5.70
CA ARG A 308 32.73 7.72 -4.87
C ARG A 308 33.64 8.69 -4.10
N ARG A 309 34.23 9.69 -4.77
CA ARG A 309 35.10 10.66 -4.11
C ARG A 309 34.38 11.44 -3.01
N ILE A 310 33.13 11.84 -3.28
CA ILE A 310 32.31 12.59 -2.33
C ILE A 310 31.98 11.76 -1.09
N VAL A 311 31.50 10.52 -1.28
CA VAL A 311 31.12 9.66 -0.16
C VAL A 311 32.35 9.17 0.62
N GLN A 312 33.49 8.93 -0.03
CA GLN A 312 34.74 8.57 0.62
C GLN A 312 35.26 9.72 1.51
N ALA A 313 35.14 10.96 1.07
CA ALA A 313 35.48 12.14 1.87
C ALA A 313 34.58 12.30 3.12
N ALA A 314 33.39 11.69 3.10
CA ALA A 314 32.47 11.61 4.24
C ALA A 314 32.67 10.35 5.10
N ASN A 315 33.80 9.67 4.98
CA ASN A 315 34.16 8.43 5.70
C ASN A 315 33.18 7.28 5.44
N VAL A 316 32.69 7.14 4.21
CA VAL A 316 31.95 5.98 3.75
C VAL A 316 32.93 5.04 3.04
N ASN A 317 32.94 3.77 3.41
CA ASN A 317 33.84 2.78 2.81
C ASN A 317 33.47 2.51 1.35
N VAL A 318 34.46 2.52 0.48
CA VAL A 318 34.34 2.28 -0.96
C VAL A 318 35.36 1.26 -1.42
N PRO A 319 35.09 0.43 -2.45
CA PRO A 319 36.07 -0.48 -3.00
C PRO A 319 37.26 0.28 -3.61
N ASN A 320 38.43 -0.36 -3.69
CA ASN A 320 39.54 0.19 -4.47
C ASN A 320 39.19 0.20 -5.95
N GLN A 321 39.60 1.25 -6.66
CA GLN A 321 39.32 1.36 -8.10
C GLN A 321 40.39 2.14 -8.83
N ILE A 322 40.49 1.84 -10.13
CA ILE A 322 41.29 2.60 -11.08
C ILE A 322 40.47 2.94 -12.32
N TYR A 323 40.97 3.87 -13.12
CA TYR A 323 40.42 4.12 -14.46
C TYR A 323 41.16 3.23 -15.46
N ALA A 324 40.41 2.57 -16.33
CA ALA A 324 40.95 1.70 -17.38
C ALA A 324 41.47 2.54 -18.58
N GLU A 325 42.44 3.44 -18.32
CA GLU A 325 43.05 4.29 -19.34
C GLU A 325 44.06 3.52 -20.20
N ASP A 326 44.78 2.59 -19.57
CA ASP A 326 45.70 1.66 -20.26
C ASP A 326 45.52 0.22 -19.72
N ASP A 327 45.88 -0.75 -20.59
CA ASP A 327 45.71 -2.18 -20.32
C ASP A 327 46.72 -2.69 -19.29
N ASP A 328 47.93 -2.16 -19.24
CA ASP A 328 48.98 -2.61 -18.33
C ASP A 328 48.60 -2.29 -16.90
N ARG A 329 48.06 -1.09 -16.66
CA ARG A 329 47.58 -0.70 -15.35
C ARG A 329 46.37 -1.52 -14.90
N ALA A 330 45.42 -1.81 -15.82
CA ALA A 330 44.28 -2.65 -15.50
C ALA A 330 44.68 -4.10 -15.20
N ARG A 331 45.70 -4.62 -15.89
CA ARG A 331 46.27 -5.95 -15.64
C ARG A 331 46.95 -6.01 -14.27
N ALA A 332 47.79 -5.04 -13.94
CA ALA A 332 48.45 -4.98 -12.64
C ALA A 332 47.43 -4.91 -11.48
N PHE A 333 46.33 -4.15 -11.66
CA PHE A 333 45.26 -4.06 -10.67
C PHE A 333 44.52 -5.41 -10.50
N LEU A 334 44.26 -6.15 -11.60
CA LEU A 334 43.70 -7.51 -11.53
C LEU A 334 44.65 -8.48 -10.80
N GLU A 335 45.94 -8.42 -11.07
CA GLU A 335 46.96 -9.26 -10.39
C GLU A 335 47.04 -8.98 -8.90
N GLU A 336 46.93 -7.70 -8.49
CA GLU A 336 46.95 -7.27 -7.07
C GLU A 336 45.71 -7.77 -6.31
N HIS A 337 44.50 -7.64 -6.92
CA HIS A 337 43.23 -7.92 -6.24
C HIS A 337 42.66 -9.32 -6.52
N GLY A 338 43.19 -10.04 -7.52
CA GLY A 338 42.79 -11.40 -7.89
C GLY A 338 41.44 -11.55 -8.57
N ALA A 339 40.51 -10.59 -8.37
CA ALA A 339 39.25 -10.51 -9.05
C ALA A 339 38.76 -9.05 -9.14
N VAL A 340 38.15 -8.68 -10.24
CA VAL A 340 37.72 -7.30 -10.49
C VAL A 340 36.29 -7.21 -11.03
N VAL A 341 35.74 -6.01 -10.92
CA VAL A 341 34.49 -5.56 -11.59
C VAL A 341 34.86 -4.51 -12.63
N VAL A 342 34.36 -4.67 -13.84
CA VAL A 342 34.47 -3.65 -14.89
C VAL A 342 33.12 -3.01 -15.12
N LYS A 343 33.07 -1.67 -15.08
CA LYS A 343 31.83 -0.92 -15.27
C LYS A 343 32.06 0.42 -15.97
N PRO A 344 31.12 0.91 -16.78
CA PRO A 344 31.18 2.27 -17.32
C PRO A 344 31.03 3.29 -16.17
N ALA A 345 31.72 4.43 -16.25
CA ALA A 345 31.62 5.49 -15.26
C ALA A 345 30.21 6.11 -15.20
N ARG A 346 29.52 6.12 -16.33
CA ARG A 346 28.11 6.54 -16.47
C ARG A 346 27.30 5.44 -17.13
N GLY A 347 26.08 5.26 -16.69
CA GLY A 347 25.17 4.24 -17.21
C GLY A 347 24.28 3.69 -16.13
N GLU A 348 23.12 3.20 -16.54
CA GLU A 348 22.02 2.74 -15.68
C GLU A 348 21.75 1.24 -15.85
N GLN A 349 21.02 0.67 -14.89
CA GLN A 349 20.47 -0.70 -14.94
C GLN A 349 21.52 -1.82 -15.11
N GLY A 350 22.78 -1.58 -14.72
CA GLY A 350 23.85 -2.59 -14.83
C GLY A 350 24.33 -2.85 -16.25
N LYS A 351 23.97 -2.03 -17.23
CA LYS A 351 24.46 -2.17 -18.62
C LYS A 351 25.97 -1.99 -18.67
N GLY A 352 26.65 -2.95 -19.29
CA GLY A 352 28.13 -2.95 -19.43
C GLY A 352 28.89 -3.23 -18.13
N VAL A 353 28.21 -3.70 -17.08
CA VAL A 353 28.84 -4.14 -15.84
C VAL A 353 29.17 -5.63 -15.92
N SER A 354 30.44 -5.99 -15.69
CA SER A 354 30.91 -7.36 -15.61
C SER A 354 31.56 -7.60 -14.25
N VAL A 355 31.10 -8.62 -13.52
CA VAL A 355 31.43 -8.85 -12.11
C VAL A 355 32.25 -10.12 -11.92
N GLY A 356 33.25 -10.08 -11.03
CA GLY A 356 34.03 -11.23 -10.61
C GLY A 356 34.96 -11.78 -11.69
N LEU A 357 35.52 -10.88 -12.50
CA LEU A 357 36.49 -11.25 -13.54
C LEU A 357 37.84 -11.63 -12.92
N ARG A 358 38.36 -12.79 -13.28
CA ARG A 358 39.60 -13.35 -12.71
C ARG A 358 40.69 -13.55 -13.76
N SER A 359 40.36 -13.39 -15.04
CA SER A 359 41.33 -13.51 -16.14
C SER A 359 41.50 -12.17 -16.85
N TRP A 360 42.69 -11.93 -17.40
CA TRP A 360 42.94 -10.74 -18.20
C TRP A 360 42.09 -10.74 -19.48
N GLU A 361 41.90 -11.90 -20.09
CA GLU A 361 41.12 -12.00 -21.33
C GLU A 361 39.68 -11.55 -21.13
N ASP A 362 39.02 -11.96 -20.05
CA ASP A 362 37.66 -11.56 -19.70
C ASP A 362 37.62 -10.09 -19.30
N THR A 363 38.60 -9.59 -18.58
CA THR A 363 38.71 -8.18 -18.18
C THR A 363 38.87 -7.26 -19.39
N ALA A 364 39.72 -7.61 -20.35
CA ALA A 364 39.91 -6.87 -21.57
C ALA A 364 38.65 -6.86 -22.46
N ARG A 365 37.96 -7.99 -22.54
CA ARG A 365 36.65 -8.09 -23.23
C ARG A 365 35.59 -7.22 -22.57
N ALA A 366 35.50 -7.24 -21.23
CA ALA A 366 34.59 -6.41 -20.46
C ALA A 366 34.90 -4.91 -20.60
N ASN A 367 36.19 -4.51 -20.60
CA ASN A 367 36.60 -3.14 -20.88
C ASN A 367 36.13 -2.66 -22.25
N ALA A 368 36.32 -3.48 -23.27
CA ALA A 368 35.88 -3.17 -24.65
C ALA A 368 34.33 -3.05 -24.73
N GLY A 369 33.61 -3.91 -23.97
CA GLY A 369 32.15 -3.85 -23.87
C GLY A 369 31.67 -2.58 -23.17
N ALA A 370 32.24 -2.24 -22.01
CA ALA A 370 31.90 -1.05 -21.23
C ALA A 370 32.17 0.25 -21.99
N ARG A 371 33.25 0.30 -22.79
CA ARG A 371 33.62 1.46 -23.64
C ARG A 371 32.60 1.75 -24.74
N LYS A 372 31.78 0.77 -25.16
CA LYS A 372 30.69 1.01 -26.12
C LYS A 372 29.56 1.85 -25.52
N ILE A 373 29.47 1.87 -24.16
CA ILE A 373 28.44 2.59 -23.41
C ILE A 373 28.98 3.94 -22.94
N CYS A 374 30.19 3.97 -22.37
CA CYS A 374 30.85 5.17 -21.90
C CYS A 374 32.36 5.05 -22.15
N ASN A 375 32.98 6.12 -22.67
CA ASN A 375 34.43 6.12 -22.94
C ASN A 375 35.26 5.92 -21.67
N GLU A 376 34.75 6.43 -20.54
CA GLU A 376 35.40 6.28 -19.24
C GLU A 376 34.93 4.98 -18.57
N VAL A 377 35.86 4.07 -18.37
CA VAL A 377 35.62 2.77 -17.74
C VAL A 377 36.35 2.68 -16.41
N ILE A 378 35.71 2.11 -15.42
CA ILE A 378 36.21 1.84 -14.08
C ILE A 378 36.52 0.36 -13.96
N VAL A 379 37.71 0.05 -13.43
CA VAL A 379 38.06 -1.28 -12.92
C VAL A 379 38.14 -1.18 -11.39
N GLU A 380 37.32 -1.97 -10.71
CA GLU A 380 37.13 -1.94 -9.26
C GLU A 380 37.43 -3.33 -8.67
N GLU A 381 38.00 -3.38 -7.45
CA GLU A 381 38.17 -4.64 -6.76
C GLU A 381 36.83 -5.37 -6.59
N TYR A 382 36.82 -6.65 -6.79
CA TYR A 382 35.64 -7.46 -6.52
C TYR A 382 35.50 -7.72 -5.04
N VAL A 383 34.46 -7.21 -4.43
CA VAL A 383 34.11 -7.48 -3.04
C VAL A 383 33.06 -8.57 -2.99
N GLU A 384 33.36 -9.65 -2.26
CA GLU A 384 32.42 -10.75 -2.06
C GLU A 384 31.41 -10.39 -0.96
N GLY A 385 30.12 -10.59 -1.24
CA GLY A 385 29.08 -10.28 -0.26
C GLY A 385 27.67 -10.31 -0.85
N VAL A 386 26.75 -9.79 -0.07
CA VAL A 386 25.32 -9.70 -0.39
C VAL A 386 25.00 -8.27 -0.80
N ASP A 387 24.24 -8.13 -1.87
CA ASP A 387 23.78 -6.84 -2.37
C ASP A 387 22.65 -6.32 -1.47
N LEU A 388 22.88 -5.17 -0.81
CA LEU A 388 21.97 -4.53 0.11
C LEU A 388 21.55 -3.15 -0.44
N ARG A 389 20.26 -2.97 -0.70
CA ARG A 389 19.63 -1.68 -1.05
C ARG A 389 19.05 -1.02 0.19
N LEU A 390 19.42 0.23 0.45
CA LEU A 390 18.93 1.06 1.55
C LEU A 390 18.21 2.29 0.99
N ILE A 391 16.95 2.47 1.36
CA ILE A 391 16.14 3.64 0.96
C ILE A 391 16.24 4.70 2.05
N VAL A 392 16.78 5.84 1.69
CA VAL A 392 16.92 7.01 2.55
C VAL A 392 15.96 8.10 2.05
N ILE A 393 15.10 8.59 2.94
CA ILE A 393 14.16 9.69 2.68
C ILE A 393 14.30 10.69 3.84
N ASP A 394 14.43 11.97 3.51
CA ASP A 394 14.68 13.04 4.49
C ASP A 394 15.91 12.75 5.39
N PHE A 395 16.95 12.19 4.79
CA PHE A 395 18.16 11.78 5.51
C PHE A 395 17.91 10.81 6.67
N ARG A 396 16.87 9.97 6.55
CA ARG A 396 16.53 8.90 7.48
C ARG A 396 16.37 7.60 6.71
N LEU A 397 16.79 6.49 7.31
CA LEU A 397 16.52 5.17 6.74
C LEU A 397 15.02 4.86 6.83
N VAL A 398 14.43 4.43 5.72
CA VAL A 398 13.03 4.01 5.64
C VAL A 398 12.91 2.51 5.36
N ALA A 399 13.76 1.99 4.47
CA ALA A 399 13.73 0.58 4.11
C ALA A 399 15.13 0.05 3.84
N GLY A 400 15.36 -1.23 4.13
CA GLY A 400 16.54 -1.95 3.75
C GLY A 400 16.21 -3.34 3.24
N ALA A 401 16.76 -3.72 2.09
CA ALA A 401 16.43 -4.98 1.45
C ALA A 401 17.64 -5.63 0.78
N ILE A 402 17.76 -6.94 0.95
CA ILE A 402 18.72 -7.77 0.20
C ILE A 402 18.16 -8.02 -1.19
N ARG A 403 18.97 -7.77 -2.21
CA ARG A 403 18.70 -8.18 -3.58
C ARG A 403 19.45 -9.47 -3.88
N LYS A 404 18.75 -10.45 -4.43
CA LYS A 404 19.36 -11.70 -4.89
C LYS A 404 19.33 -11.77 -6.41
N PRO A 405 20.41 -12.28 -7.03
CA PRO A 405 20.46 -12.48 -8.47
C PRO A 405 19.35 -13.41 -8.98
N ALA A 406 19.06 -13.30 -10.29
CA ALA A 406 18.14 -14.22 -10.92
C ALA A 406 18.66 -15.66 -10.86
N ALA A 407 17.78 -16.55 -10.43
CA ALA A 407 18.08 -17.98 -10.33
C ALA A 407 16.86 -18.81 -10.75
N VAL A 408 17.08 -20.03 -11.22
CA VAL A 408 16.04 -21.01 -11.52
C VAL A 408 16.27 -22.28 -10.71
N ILE A 409 15.17 -22.97 -10.36
CA ILE A 409 15.23 -24.27 -9.70
C ILE A 409 14.82 -25.32 -10.71
N ALA A 410 15.69 -26.29 -10.94
CA ALA A 410 15.46 -27.36 -11.89
C ALA A 410 14.40 -28.38 -11.39
N ASN A 411 13.64 -28.92 -12.33
CA ASN A 411 12.64 -29.96 -12.06
C ASN A 411 13.04 -31.35 -12.60
N GLY A 412 14.27 -31.50 -13.10
CA GLY A 412 14.79 -32.74 -13.69
C GLY A 412 14.16 -33.14 -15.04
N LYS A 413 13.40 -32.24 -15.69
CA LYS A 413 12.69 -32.53 -16.95
C LYS A 413 12.83 -31.42 -17.99
N ALA A 414 12.78 -30.17 -17.56
CA ALA A 414 12.88 -29.00 -18.43
C ALA A 414 14.33 -28.58 -18.65
N THR A 415 14.64 -28.07 -19.83
CA THR A 415 15.93 -27.45 -20.13
C THR A 415 16.08 -26.12 -19.34
N VAL A 416 17.32 -25.66 -19.18
CA VAL A 416 17.59 -24.37 -18.53
C VAL A 416 16.83 -23.24 -19.25
N ARG A 417 16.79 -23.24 -20.56
CA ARG A 417 16.04 -22.28 -21.38
C ARG A 417 14.55 -22.25 -20.99
N GLU A 418 13.92 -23.41 -20.96
CA GLU A 418 12.49 -23.52 -20.59
C GLU A 418 12.22 -23.06 -19.15
N LEU A 419 13.16 -23.34 -18.22
CA LEU A 419 13.06 -22.87 -16.83
C LEU A 419 13.16 -21.35 -16.74
N ILE A 420 14.08 -20.71 -17.48
CA ILE A 420 14.23 -19.26 -17.55
C ILE A 420 12.97 -18.62 -18.16
N GLU A 421 12.46 -19.14 -19.28
CA GLU A 421 11.25 -18.63 -19.92
C GLU A 421 10.01 -18.77 -19.02
N HIS A 422 9.88 -19.90 -18.33
CA HIS A 422 8.78 -20.11 -17.39
C HIS A 422 8.86 -19.12 -16.23
N GLN A 423 10.04 -18.94 -15.64
CA GLN A 423 10.25 -17.97 -14.56
C GLN A 423 9.99 -16.53 -15.04
N SER A 424 10.44 -16.16 -16.24
CA SER A 424 10.22 -14.83 -16.85
C SER A 424 8.73 -14.56 -17.06
N ARG A 425 7.96 -15.53 -17.58
CA ARG A 425 6.49 -15.38 -17.72
C ARG A 425 5.79 -15.14 -16.37
N ARG A 426 6.16 -15.92 -15.32
CA ARG A 426 5.59 -15.75 -13.98
C ARG A 426 5.90 -14.37 -13.40
N ARG A 427 7.14 -13.91 -13.56
CA ARG A 427 7.56 -12.60 -13.06
C ARG A 427 6.93 -11.48 -13.85
N GLY A 428 6.92 -11.56 -15.18
CA GLY A 428 6.26 -10.58 -16.04
C GLY A 428 4.78 -10.40 -15.66
N ALA A 429 4.07 -11.50 -15.40
CA ALA A 429 2.68 -11.45 -14.94
C ALA A 429 2.53 -10.76 -13.56
N ALA A 430 3.48 -10.98 -12.63
CA ALA A 430 3.45 -10.38 -11.29
C ALA A 430 3.88 -8.92 -11.25
N THR A 431 4.66 -8.45 -12.24
CA THR A 431 5.27 -7.10 -12.27
C THR A 431 4.77 -6.23 -13.43
N GLY A 432 3.66 -6.59 -14.08
CA GLY A 432 3.17 -5.85 -15.24
C GLY A 432 4.13 -5.84 -16.44
N GLY A 433 5.00 -6.84 -16.57
CA GLY A 433 5.97 -6.97 -17.66
C GLY A 433 7.37 -6.44 -17.34
N GLU A 434 7.59 -5.78 -16.21
CA GLU A 434 8.85 -5.10 -15.88
C GLU A 434 10.02 -6.03 -15.55
N SER A 435 9.78 -7.24 -15.03
CA SER A 435 10.82 -8.17 -14.59
C SER A 435 10.85 -9.41 -15.46
N GLN A 436 11.93 -9.58 -16.23
CA GLN A 436 12.18 -10.76 -17.06
C GLN A 436 13.66 -11.13 -17.00
N ILE A 437 13.98 -12.40 -17.11
CA ILE A 437 15.38 -12.88 -17.18
C ILE A 437 15.78 -12.88 -18.67
N PRO A 438 16.70 -11.99 -19.10
CA PRO A 438 17.19 -12.01 -20.48
C PRO A 438 18.00 -13.27 -20.75
N ILE A 439 17.89 -13.83 -21.95
CA ILE A 439 18.81 -14.86 -22.45
C ILE A 439 19.81 -14.14 -23.34
N ASP A 440 20.94 -13.73 -22.75
CA ASP A 440 22.01 -12.96 -23.36
C ASP A 440 23.39 -13.53 -23.01
N ASP A 441 24.45 -12.93 -23.52
CA ASP A 441 25.83 -13.36 -23.29
C ASP A 441 26.20 -13.51 -21.80
N GLU A 442 25.63 -12.67 -20.93
CA GLU A 442 25.87 -12.75 -19.48
C GLU A 442 25.17 -13.97 -18.86
N THR A 443 23.96 -14.28 -19.31
CA THR A 443 23.24 -15.49 -18.90
C THR A 443 24.00 -16.75 -19.33
N GLU A 444 24.47 -16.78 -20.59
CA GLU A 444 25.26 -17.91 -21.10
C GLU A 444 26.59 -18.06 -20.34
N ARG A 445 27.26 -16.94 -20.04
CA ARG A 445 28.49 -16.93 -19.23
C ARG A 445 28.27 -17.50 -17.83
N CYS A 446 27.21 -17.08 -17.14
CA CYS A 446 26.87 -17.57 -15.81
C CYS A 446 26.56 -19.08 -15.81
N LEU A 447 25.85 -19.54 -16.85
CA LEU A 447 25.55 -20.96 -17.01
C LEU A 447 26.82 -21.79 -17.30
N ALA A 448 27.71 -21.29 -18.16
CA ALA A 448 28.99 -21.95 -18.46
C ALA A 448 29.86 -22.10 -17.21
N GLU A 449 29.93 -21.09 -16.34
CA GLU A 449 30.60 -21.17 -15.03
C GLU A 449 29.98 -22.25 -14.13
N ALA A 450 28.65 -22.39 -14.17
CA ALA A 450 27.93 -23.45 -13.47
C ALA A 450 27.99 -24.81 -14.18
N ARG A 451 28.70 -24.91 -15.30
CA ARG A 451 28.86 -26.10 -16.16
C ARG A 451 27.52 -26.60 -16.77
N TYR A 452 26.66 -25.68 -17.13
CA TYR A 452 25.40 -25.97 -17.84
C TYR A 452 25.32 -25.14 -19.11
N GLY A 453 24.61 -25.70 -20.12
CA GLY A 453 24.16 -24.98 -21.30
C GLY A 453 22.66 -24.70 -21.27
N LEU A 454 22.19 -23.81 -22.12
CA LEU A 454 20.76 -23.44 -22.21
C LEU A 454 19.84 -24.63 -22.51
N ASP A 455 20.32 -25.59 -23.33
CA ASP A 455 19.52 -26.71 -23.81
C ASP A 455 19.74 -28.00 -22.99
N GLU A 456 20.47 -27.91 -21.87
CA GLU A 456 20.69 -29.00 -20.95
C GLU A 456 19.57 -29.10 -19.90
N VAL A 457 19.30 -30.33 -19.41
CA VAL A 457 18.32 -30.61 -18.36
C VAL A 457 19.09 -30.86 -17.04
N PRO A 458 19.07 -29.92 -16.10
CA PRO A 458 19.74 -30.10 -14.81
C PRO A 458 18.98 -31.11 -13.92
N PRO A 459 19.66 -31.76 -12.96
CA PRO A 459 19.00 -32.62 -11.97
C PRO A 459 17.89 -31.87 -11.22
N ALA A 460 16.88 -32.62 -10.77
CA ALA A 460 15.83 -32.02 -9.94
C ALA A 460 16.44 -31.33 -8.70
N ASP A 461 15.83 -30.21 -8.30
CA ASP A 461 16.23 -29.37 -7.16
C ASP A 461 17.60 -28.66 -7.32
N ALA A 462 18.26 -28.75 -8.48
CA ALA A 462 19.46 -27.97 -8.75
C ALA A 462 19.11 -26.46 -8.77
N TYR A 463 19.78 -25.68 -7.92
CA TYR A 463 19.66 -24.22 -7.87
C TYR A 463 20.71 -23.58 -8.78
N LEU A 464 20.28 -22.96 -9.86
CA LEU A 464 21.16 -22.36 -10.86
C LEU A 464 21.01 -20.83 -10.84
N VAL A 465 22.09 -20.15 -10.47
CA VAL A 465 22.18 -18.69 -10.62
C VAL A 465 22.44 -18.39 -12.09
N VAL A 466 21.51 -17.71 -12.73
CA VAL A 466 21.57 -17.43 -14.18
C VAL A 466 22.07 -16.03 -14.50
N ARG A 467 22.25 -15.19 -13.48
CA ARG A 467 22.89 -13.86 -13.59
C ARG A 467 23.65 -13.55 -12.31
N LYS A 468 24.74 -12.79 -12.39
CA LYS A 468 25.48 -12.33 -11.17
C LYS A 468 24.96 -11.02 -10.62
N THR A 469 24.36 -10.18 -11.45
CA THR A 469 23.78 -8.91 -11.00
C THR A 469 22.40 -9.12 -10.38
N ALA A 470 22.18 -8.53 -9.20
CA ALA A 470 20.92 -8.64 -8.47
C ALA A 470 19.91 -7.55 -8.88
N ASN A 471 19.69 -7.39 -10.19
CA ASN A 471 18.76 -6.38 -10.72
C ASN A 471 17.34 -6.96 -10.85
N LEU A 472 16.33 -6.24 -10.34
CA LEU A 472 14.93 -6.66 -10.40
C LEU A 472 14.41 -6.75 -11.84
N HIS A 473 14.78 -5.82 -12.72
CA HIS A 473 14.39 -5.85 -14.13
C HIS A 473 14.93 -7.07 -14.89
N THR A 474 16.05 -7.63 -14.44
CA THR A 474 16.65 -8.84 -15.03
C THR A 474 16.35 -10.11 -14.22
N GLY A 475 15.28 -10.11 -13.43
CA GLY A 475 14.78 -11.30 -12.76
C GLY A 475 15.32 -11.51 -11.33
N GLY A 476 16.05 -10.57 -10.75
CA GLY A 476 16.48 -10.61 -9.34
C GLY A 476 15.29 -10.54 -8.38
N THR A 477 15.48 -10.96 -7.13
CA THR A 477 14.48 -10.88 -6.06
C THR A 477 14.91 -9.92 -4.96
N ILE A 478 13.95 -9.40 -4.20
CA ILE A 478 14.17 -8.48 -3.09
C ILE A 478 13.56 -9.05 -1.82
N HIS A 479 14.28 -8.91 -0.69
CA HIS A 479 13.86 -9.43 0.62
C HIS A 479 14.08 -8.35 1.67
N ASP A 480 13.02 -7.95 2.37
CA ASP A 480 13.10 -6.95 3.43
C ASP A 480 13.97 -7.42 4.60
N VAL A 481 14.88 -6.54 5.03
CA VAL A 481 15.78 -6.74 6.19
C VAL A 481 15.84 -5.51 7.08
N THR A 482 14.92 -4.57 6.92
CA THR A 482 14.92 -3.27 7.60
C THR A 482 15.09 -3.41 9.11
N GLY A 483 14.37 -4.36 9.73
CA GLY A 483 14.36 -4.55 11.18
C GLY A 483 15.62 -5.18 11.78
N ILE A 484 16.52 -5.71 10.96
CA ILE A 484 17.73 -6.42 11.42
C ILE A 484 19.05 -5.75 10.99
N LEU A 485 18.97 -4.57 10.40
CA LEU A 485 20.14 -3.85 9.91
C LEU A 485 21.10 -3.44 11.03
N HIS A 486 22.39 -3.67 10.82
CA HIS A 486 23.41 -3.16 11.73
C HIS A 486 23.42 -1.63 11.73
N PRO A 487 23.52 -0.95 12.90
CA PRO A 487 23.46 0.52 12.99
C PRO A 487 24.52 1.25 12.13
N GLN A 488 25.70 0.66 11.94
CA GLN A 488 26.75 1.26 11.10
C GLN A 488 26.37 1.32 9.63
N LEU A 489 25.58 0.34 9.11
CA LEU A 489 25.08 0.37 7.74
C LEU A 489 24.10 1.53 7.55
N VAL A 490 23.21 1.71 8.53
CA VAL A 490 22.24 2.81 8.56
C VAL A 490 22.94 4.17 8.58
N ASP A 491 23.90 4.33 9.49
CA ASP A 491 24.67 5.57 9.63
C ASP A 491 25.49 5.88 8.35
N ALA A 492 26.10 4.87 7.75
CA ALA A 492 26.86 5.02 6.51
C ALA A 492 25.96 5.47 5.33
N ALA A 493 24.75 4.89 5.19
CA ALA A 493 23.81 5.29 4.16
C ALA A 493 23.33 6.76 4.34
N ILE A 494 23.05 7.16 5.57
CA ILE A 494 22.66 8.54 5.90
C ILE A 494 23.83 9.50 5.61
N ARG A 495 25.06 9.14 5.97
CA ARG A 495 26.24 9.97 5.64
C ARG A 495 26.44 10.11 4.13
N ALA A 496 26.26 9.04 3.36
CA ALA A 496 26.35 9.07 1.90
C ALA A 496 25.27 10.02 1.32
N ALA A 497 24.02 9.88 1.75
CA ALA A 497 22.92 10.74 1.29
C ALA A 497 23.17 12.23 1.61
N ARG A 498 23.68 12.52 2.83
CA ARG A 498 24.04 13.89 3.25
C ARG A 498 25.24 14.44 2.47
N ALA A 499 26.25 13.63 2.18
CA ALA A 499 27.42 14.05 1.43
C ALA A 499 27.07 14.41 -0.03
N ILE A 500 26.11 13.71 -0.62
CA ILE A 500 25.59 13.98 -1.97
C ILE A 500 24.59 15.15 -1.95
N ASP A 501 24.05 15.49 -0.78
CA ASP A 501 22.95 16.44 -0.57
C ASP A 501 21.68 16.03 -1.36
N ILE A 502 21.28 14.77 -1.19
CA ILE A 502 20.13 14.18 -1.87
C ILE A 502 19.09 13.68 -0.84
N PRO A 503 17.89 14.29 -0.78
CA PRO A 503 16.91 13.98 0.24
C PRO A 503 16.18 12.64 0.02
N VAL A 504 16.14 12.12 -1.22
CA VAL A 504 15.54 10.84 -1.57
C VAL A 504 16.52 10.07 -2.41
N THR A 505 16.99 8.92 -1.91
CA THR A 505 17.97 8.11 -2.64
C THR A 505 17.91 6.64 -2.24
N GLY A 506 18.28 5.77 -3.19
CA GLY A 506 18.60 4.37 -2.94
C GLY A 506 20.12 4.19 -2.88
N ILE A 507 20.64 3.79 -1.75
CA ILE A 507 22.07 3.49 -1.54
C ILE A 507 22.31 2.01 -1.69
N ASP A 508 23.27 1.63 -2.53
CA ASP A 508 23.67 0.24 -2.73
C ASP A 508 24.99 -0.05 -2.01
N PHE A 509 24.94 -1.05 -1.15
CA PHE A 509 26.11 -1.62 -0.47
C PHE A 509 26.31 -3.07 -0.84
N ILE A 510 27.56 -3.53 -0.83
CA ILE A 510 27.89 -4.93 -0.66
C ILE A 510 28.24 -5.13 0.81
N VAL A 511 27.62 -6.12 1.46
CA VAL A 511 27.79 -6.45 2.89
C VAL A 511 28.04 -7.94 3.05
N LYS A 512 28.71 -8.37 4.11
CA LYS A 512 28.80 -9.81 4.44
C LYS A 512 27.45 -10.34 4.90
N ALA A 513 26.79 -9.59 5.77
CA ALA A 513 25.43 -9.85 6.22
C ALA A 513 24.78 -8.53 6.67
N PRO A 514 23.44 -8.38 6.61
CA PRO A 514 22.74 -7.17 7.07
C PRO A 514 22.95 -6.86 8.55
N THR A 515 23.30 -7.86 9.34
CA THR A 515 23.53 -7.78 10.80
C THR A 515 24.98 -7.47 11.17
N GLU A 516 25.87 -7.38 10.18
CA GLU A 516 27.31 -7.12 10.40
C GLU A 516 27.69 -5.68 10.00
N PRO A 517 28.74 -5.11 10.59
CA PRO A 517 29.12 -3.71 10.37
C PRO A 517 29.89 -3.47 9.07
N GLU A 518 30.41 -4.52 8.43
CA GLU A 518 31.28 -4.43 7.27
C GLU A 518 30.46 -4.17 6.00
N TYR A 519 30.85 -3.15 5.25
CA TYR A 519 30.16 -2.73 4.02
C TYR A 519 31.11 -2.03 3.05
N TRP A 520 30.72 -2.05 1.78
CA TRP A 520 31.31 -1.24 0.72
C TRP A 520 30.21 -0.55 -0.07
N PHE A 521 30.32 0.77 -0.21
CA PHE A 521 29.39 1.57 -1.01
C PHE A 521 29.65 1.32 -2.51
N ILE A 522 28.61 1.05 -3.27
CA ILE A 522 28.67 0.75 -4.70
C ILE A 522 28.14 1.90 -5.53
N GLU A 523 26.92 2.36 -5.23
CA GLU A 523 26.29 3.50 -5.93
C GLU A 523 25.18 4.15 -5.11
N ALA A 524 24.78 5.38 -5.55
CA ALA A 524 23.60 6.08 -5.08
C ALA A 524 22.68 6.33 -6.27
N ASN A 525 21.40 6.01 -6.10
CA ASN A 525 20.39 6.17 -7.13
C ASN A 525 19.46 7.32 -6.75
N GLU A 526 19.32 8.31 -7.61
CA GLU A 526 18.52 9.53 -7.40
C GLU A 526 17.02 9.28 -7.56
N ARG A 527 16.64 8.13 -8.13
CA ARG A 527 15.25 7.75 -8.38
C ARG A 527 15.01 6.28 -7.99
N PRO A 528 15.01 5.98 -6.68
CA PRO A 528 14.77 4.61 -6.22
C PRO A 528 13.32 4.18 -6.43
N GLY A 529 13.11 2.91 -6.80
CA GLY A 529 11.78 2.31 -6.93
C GLY A 529 11.17 2.03 -5.56
N LEU A 530 10.34 2.94 -5.04
CA LEU A 530 9.76 2.85 -3.69
C LEU A 530 8.80 1.66 -3.53
N ALA A 531 8.05 1.31 -4.58
CA ALA A 531 7.09 0.20 -4.58
C ALA A 531 7.72 -1.18 -4.31
N ASN A 532 9.02 -1.33 -4.54
CA ASN A 532 9.71 -2.60 -4.33
C ASN A 532 10.01 -2.93 -2.86
N HIS A 533 9.69 -2.03 -1.94
CA HIS A 533 10.08 -2.11 -0.53
C HIS A 533 8.90 -2.30 0.43
N GLU A 534 7.73 -2.72 -0.06
CA GLU A 534 6.62 -3.11 0.80
C GLU A 534 7.03 -4.29 1.74
N PRO A 535 6.59 -4.28 3.01
CA PRO A 535 5.58 -3.42 3.62
C PRO A 535 6.13 -2.11 4.25
N GLN A 536 7.35 -1.69 3.93
CA GLN A 536 7.93 -0.48 4.52
C GLN A 536 7.20 0.79 4.02
N PRO A 537 7.00 1.82 4.87
CA PRO A 537 6.17 2.99 4.57
C PRO A 537 6.88 4.01 3.67
N THR A 538 7.40 3.56 2.51
CA THR A 538 8.22 4.39 1.63
C THR A 538 7.44 5.54 0.99
N ALA A 539 6.22 5.26 0.52
CA ALA A 539 5.35 6.29 -0.07
C ALA A 539 4.90 7.30 0.98
N GLU A 540 4.55 6.84 2.18
CA GLU A 540 4.16 7.70 3.30
C GLU A 540 5.30 8.65 3.69
N ARG A 541 6.53 8.13 3.85
CA ARG A 541 7.70 8.95 4.20
C ARG A 541 8.07 9.93 3.08
N PHE A 542 7.88 9.53 1.82
CA PHE A 542 8.06 10.41 0.69
C PHE A 542 7.07 11.58 0.71
N ILE A 543 5.80 11.33 0.96
CA ILE A 543 4.79 12.38 1.09
C ILE A 543 5.02 13.23 2.34
N ASP A 544 5.48 12.65 3.46
CA ASP A 544 5.86 13.40 4.67
C ASP A 544 6.96 14.43 4.37
N LEU A 545 7.97 14.07 3.59
CA LEU A 545 9.02 14.98 3.14
C LEU A 545 8.45 16.13 2.28
N LEU A 546 7.57 15.81 1.33
CA LEU A 546 7.04 16.80 0.40
C LEU A 546 5.99 17.71 1.06
N PHE A 547 5.12 17.17 1.89
CA PHE A 547 3.96 17.83 2.48
C PHE A 547 3.79 17.44 3.97
N PRO A 548 4.70 17.83 4.85
CA PRO A 548 4.64 17.47 6.27
C PRO A 548 3.34 17.94 6.94
N GLN A 549 2.74 19.04 6.45
CA GLN A 549 1.47 19.55 6.94
C GLN A 549 0.24 18.70 6.54
N SER A 550 0.41 17.67 5.69
CA SER A 550 -0.68 16.74 5.34
C SER A 550 -1.02 15.75 6.46
N LEU A 551 -0.20 15.69 7.51
CA LEU A 551 -0.45 14.89 8.71
C LEU A 551 -0.95 15.77 9.87
N PRO A 552 -1.87 15.24 10.71
CA PRO A 552 -2.24 15.89 11.97
C PRO A 552 -1.03 16.11 12.89
N ASN A 553 -1.01 17.22 13.64
CA ASN A 553 0.11 17.55 14.53
C ASN A 553 0.44 16.43 15.53
N ALA A 554 -0.56 15.78 16.13
CA ALA A 554 -0.36 14.67 17.06
C ALA A 554 0.36 13.47 16.41
N VAL A 555 0.10 13.20 15.13
CA VAL A 555 0.77 12.13 14.38
C VAL A 555 2.21 12.55 14.06
N ARG A 556 2.43 13.82 13.68
CA ARG A 556 3.77 14.35 13.39
C ARG A 556 4.67 14.30 14.62
N GLU A 557 4.16 14.71 15.78
CA GLU A 557 4.89 14.63 17.06
C GLU A 557 5.26 13.18 17.41
N THR A 558 4.35 12.23 17.21
CA THR A 558 4.60 10.80 17.46
C THR A 558 5.69 10.25 16.52
N LEU A 559 5.70 10.68 15.27
CA LEU A 559 6.66 10.24 14.25
C LEU A 559 7.98 11.03 14.28
N GLN A 560 8.07 12.08 15.12
CA GLN A 560 9.22 13.01 15.19
C GLN A 560 9.58 13.64 13.84
N ILE A 561 8.54 14.02 13.05
CA ILE A 561 8.67 14.65 11.72
C ILE A 561 8.46 16.16 11.82
#